data_4d35cec6cd8b7fa608f7df0a5f958994
#
_entry.id   4d35cec6cd8b7fa608f7df0a5f958994
#
_cell.length_a   1.000
_cell.length_b   1.000
_cell.length_c   1.000
_cell.angle_alpha   90.00
_cell.angle_beta   90.00
_cell.angle_gamma   90.00
#
_symmetry.space_group_name_H-M   'P 1'
#
loop_
_entity.id
_entity.type
_entity.pdbx_description
1 polymer ?
#
loop_
_entity_poly.entity_id
_entity_poly.type
_entity_poly.pdbx_seq_one_letter_code
_entity_poly.pdbx_strand_id
1 'polypeptide(L)'
;MKQYKFIQKLLLAVLALGCASCSQDEETQVNQQNLVVLNVADTGLVSSESQTRTVDDGFVTTFTQGDQLGLFAVKDGVIMDEINNMLLTYNGSSWSGKPILYDESLEGVVFYAYYPYQADMTGKTDLQGEDFFAPLVDSWNLTNAQSDQKEYAKQDLMTSGKTELIGENGNYSLSFQLSHRMSLVVVKLPSTHYLFTDAEGTVLPEETPYIAKPNPASISFEIGEEKILPYYDAAKDEYRLLRKPLSAETITGYYNGKKCSLVTEGKMEQGKYKRFVVDGGHQEKKHHLQVGDFYYADGNIVSVTDENPPVKGCIGVVYYVGKTFPSELYEGEYGDVTKDALKRDYPACNHAFVVALTDGEDER
;
A
#
# COMPACT_ATOMS: atom_id res chain seq x y z
N MET A 1 45.66 -45.47 5.57
CA MET A 1 45.72 -45.03 6.97
C MET A 1 46.70 -43.88 7.28
N LYS A 2 47.66 -43.53 6.41
CA LYS A 2 48.59 -42.39 6.68
C LYS A 2 48.02 -41.02 6.29
N GLN A 3 47.07 -40.92 5.40
CA GLN A 3 46.49 -39.64 5.00
C GLN A 3 45.47 -39.06 6.01
N TYR A 4 44.76 -39.92 6.73
CA TYR A 4 43.78 -39.45 7.76
C TYR A 4 44.41 -38.79 8.97
N LYS A 5 45.61 -39.21 9.35
CA LYS A 5 46.37 -38.64 10.50
C LYS A 5 46.93 -37.25 10.16
N PHE A 6 47.15 -36.94 8.89
CA PHE A 6 47.66 -35.62 8.48
C PHE A 6 46.53 -34.58 8.47
N ILE A 7 45.34 -34.97 8.03
CA ILE A 7 44.16 -34.11 8.05
C ILE A 7 43.70 -33.76 9.47
N GLN A 8 43.76 -34.73 10.41
CA GLN A 8 43.42 -34.46 11.80
C GLN A 8 44.41 -33.51 12.51
N LYS A 9 45.69 -33.56 12.14
CA LYS A 9 46.68 -32.62 12.68
C LYS A 9 46.59 -31.23 12.07
N LEU A 10 46.12 -31.12 10.81
CA LEU A 10 45.88 -29.83 10.16
C LEU A 10 44.61 -29.16 10.73
N LEU A 11 43.58 -29.94 11.08
CA LEU A 11 42.33 -29.40 11.68
C LEU A 11 42.56 -28.89 13.12
N LEU A 12 43.45 -29.53 13.88
CA LEU A 12 43.80 -29.06 15.22
C LEU A 12 44.68 -27.79 15.21
N ALA A 13 45.46 -27.56 14.16
CA ALA A 13 46.32 -26.37 14.03
C ALA A 13 45.54 -25.12 13.62
N VAL A 14 44.41 -25.28 12.93
CA VAL A 14 43.52 -24.16 12.53
C VAL A 14 42.63 -23.69 13.71
N LEU A 15 42.36 -24.57 14.69
CA LEU A 15 41.55 -24.22 15.87
C LEU A 15 42.34 -23.44 16.94
N ALA A 16 43.67 -23.39 16.84
CA ALA A 16 44.53 -22.74 17.86
C ALA A 16 44.96 -21.31 17.49
N LEU A 17 44.59 -20.78 16.30
CA LEU A 17 44.96 -19.43 15.85
C LEU A 17 43.78 -18.46 15.82
N GLY A 18 42.61 -18.86 16.32
CA GLY A 18 41.39 -18.03 16.35
C GLY A 18 41.13 -17.22 17.63
N CYS A 19 42.07 -17.18 18.61
CA CYS A 19 41.83 -16.55 19.90
C CYS A 19 42.82 -15.44 20.22
N ALA A 20 43.09 -14.50 19.33
CA ALA A 20 43.84 -13.29 19.68
C ALA A 20 43.47 -12.14 18.75
N SER A 21 42.21 -11.66 18.83
CA SER A 21 41.84 -10.30 18.42
C SER A 21 40.63 -9.89 19.26
N CYS A 22 40.85 -9.62 20.53
CA CYS A 22 39.96 -8.79 21.32
C CYS A 22 40.37 -7.34 21.04
N SER A 23 39.75 -6.68 20.09
CA SER A 23 39.54 -5.25 20.19
C SER A 23 38.34 -5.07 21.11
N GLN A 24 38.55 -4.54 22.29
CA GLN A 24 37.53 -4.03 23.17
C GLN A 24 36.90 -2.79 22.48
N ASP A 25 35.90 -3.03 21.67
CA ASP A 25 34.81 -2.06 21.58
C ASP A 25 33.97 -2.30 22.85
N GLU A 26 33.96 -1.33 23.73
CA GLU A 26 33.01 -1.26 24.83
C GLU A 26 31.60 -1.10 24.24
N GLU A 27 31.04 -2.17 23.66
CA GLU A 27 29.58 -2.32 23.60
C GLU A 27 29.17 -2.44 25.06
N THR A 28 28.60 -1.36 25.57
CA THR A 28 27.88 -1.35 26.84
C THR A 28 26.87 -2.51 26.74
N GLN A 29 27.20 -3.65 27.39
CA GLN A 29 26.24 -4.75 27.53
C GLN A 29 25.05 -4.17 28.29
N VAL A 30 24.01 -3.75 27.58
CA VAL A 30 22.73 -3.42 28.17
C VAL A 30 22.31 -4.69 28.91
N ASN A 31 22.25 -4.60 30.23
CA ASN A 31 21.80 -5.69 31.07
C ASN A 31 20.40 -6.08 30.56
N GLN A 32 20.26 -7.23 29.90
CA GLN A 32 19.01 -7.68 29.28
C GLN A 32 17.91 -7.97 30.31
N GLN A 33 18.25 -7.98 31.58
CA GLN A 33 17.28 -7.98 32.67
C GLN A 33 16.57 -6.63 32.69
N ASN A 34 15.25 -6.67 32.70
CA ASN A 34 14.36 -5.51 32.76
C ASN A 34 14.20 -4.70 31.43
N LEU A 35 14.69 -5.19 30.29
CA LEU A 35 14.41 -4.56 29.01
C LEU A 35 12.89 -4.67 28.68
N VAL A 36 12.27 -3.53 28.38
CA VAL A 36 10.86 -3.48 27.98
C VAL A 36 10.73 -3.84 26.51
N VAL A 37 9.96 -4.90 26.20
CA VAL A 37 9.66 -5.32 24.84
C VAL A 37 8.51 -4.46 24.29
N LEU A 38 8.67 -3.94 23.08
CA LEU A 38 7.69 -3.08 22.42
C LEU A 38 6.93 -3.86 21.34
N ASN A 39 5.63 -3.94 21.49
CA ASN A 39 4.71 -4.51 20.49
C ASN A 39 3.80 -3.41 19.96
N VAL A 40 3.64 -3.34 18.65
CA VAL A 40 2.76 -2.37 18.00
C VAL A 40 1.93 -3.10 16.96
N ALA A 41 0.61 -2.94 17.05
CA ALA A 41 -0.34 -3.47 16.09
C ALA A 41 -1.29 -2.36 15.62
N ASP A 42 -1.72 -2.44 14.38
CA ASP A 42 -2.78 -1.63 13.82
C ASP A 42 -4.13 -2.34 13.99
N THR A 43 -5.16 -1.61 14.39
CA THR A 43 -6.53 -2.14 14.52
C THR A 43 -7.27 -2.21 13.19
N GLY A 44 -6.73 -1.62 12.14
CA GLY A 44 -7.35 -1.49 10.82
C GLY A 44 -8.52 -0.50 10.79
N LEU A 45 -8.98 -0.20 9.57
CA LEU A 45 -10.16 0.61 9.33
C LEU A 45 -11.41 -0.27 9.29
N VAL A 46 -12.50 0.21 9.88
CA VAL A 46 -13.78 -0.51 9.95
C VAL A 46 -14.74 0.07 8.91
N SER A 47 -15.53 -0.80 8.23
CA SER A 47 -16.56 -0.33 7.31
C SER A 47 -17.57 0.61 7.99
N SER A 48 -17.91 1.71 7.33
CA SER A 48 -18.96 2.62 7.77
C SER A 48 -20.37 2.09 7.46
N GLU A 49 -20.48 1.07 6.61
CA GLU A 49 -21.74 0.44 6.26
C GLU A 49 -22.07 -0.62 7.30
N SER A 50 -23.31 -0.66 7.77
CA SER A 50 -23.78 -1.69 8.70
C SER A 50 -23.62 -3.08 8.07
N GLN A 51 -22.98 -3.96 8.80
CA GLN A 51 -22.52 -5.30 8.43
C GLN A 51 -23.52 -6.07 7.58
N THR A 52 -23.31 -6.09 6.28
CA THR A 52 -23.65 -7.25 5.48
C THR A 52 -22.50 -8.25 5.63
N ARG A 53 -22.82 -9.53 5.78
CA ARG A 53 -21.94 -10.67 6.17
C ARG A 53 -20.74 -10.97 5.25
N THR A 54 -20.14 -9.97 4.63
CA THR A 54 -18.88 -10.12 3.92
C THR A 54 -17.75 -9.89 4.91
N VAL A 55 -16.86 -10.85 5.04
CA VAL A 55 -15.60 -10.71 5.76
C VAL A 55 -14.82 -9.63 5.02
N ASP A 56 -14.79 -8.44 5.60
CA ASP A 56 -14.00 -7.34 5.10
C ASP A 56 -12.62 -7.50 5.73
N ASP A 57 -11.57 -7.57 4.92
CA ASP A 57 -10.19 -7.77 5.38
C ASP A 57 -9.68 -6.61 6.24
N GLY A 58 -10.50 -5.57 6.52
CA GLY A 58 -10.10 -4.33 7.18
C GLY A 58 -8.82 -3.76 6.54
N PHE A 59 -8.74 -2.46 6.38
CA PHE A 59 -7.50 -1.87 5.87
C PHE A 59 -6.50 -1.80 7.03
N VAL A 60 -5.68 -2.84 7.18
CA VAL A 60 -4.62 -2.95 8.19
C VAL A 60 -3.31 -2.47 7.56
N THR A 61 -2.62 -1.60 8.26
CA THR A 61 -1.29 -1.13 7.84
C THR A 61 -0.24 -2.19 8.16
N THR A 62 0.54 -2.55 7.15
CA THR A 62 1.74 -3.38 7.34
C THR A 62 2.94 -2.46 7.43
N PHE A 63 3.58 -2.44 8.60
CA PHE A 63 4.80 -1.67 8.80
C PHE A 63 5.97 -2.26 8.03
N THR A 64 6.78 -1.38 7.45
CA THR A 64 7.95 -1.73 6.65
C THR A 64 9.24 -1.21 7.29
N GLN A 65 10.37 -1.83 6.95
CA GLN A 65 11.66 -1.40 7.49
C GLN A 65 11.90 0.09 7.23
N GLY A 66 12.20 0.82 8.29
CA GLY A 66 12.41 2.26 8.26
C GLY A 66 11.19 3.09 8.68
N ASP A 67 10.02 2.48 8.89
CA ASP A 67 8.88 3.16 9.48
C ASP A 67 9.22 3.66 10.88
N GLN A 68 8.68 4.83 11.22
CA GLN A 68 8.99 5.54 12.45
C GLN A 68 7.74 5.92 13.22
N LEU A 69 7.75 5.71 14.53
CA LEU A 69 6.70 6.15 15.44
C LEU A 69 7.27 6.97 16.61
N GLY A 70 6.42 7.77 17.23
CA GLY A 70 6.74 8.54 18.41
C GLY A 70 6.11 7.95 19.67
N LEU A 71 6.86 7.93 20.75
CA LEU A 71 6.46 7.39 22.04
C LEU A 71 6.53 8.48 23.12
N PHE A 72 5.50 8.54 23.96
CA PHE A 72 5.44 9.38 25.15
C PHE A 72 5.18 8.52 26.39
N ALA A 73 5.75 8.96 27.50
CA ALA A 73 5.45 8.44 28.84
C ALA A 73 4.96 9.57 29.73
N VAL A 74 3.86 9.35 30.44
CA VAL A 74 3.23 10.33 31.32
C VAL A 74 3.12 9.75 32.72
N LYS A 75 3.66 10.45 33.72
CA LYS A 75 3.52 10.15 35.14
C LYS A 75 2.90 11.34 35.86
N ASP A 76 1.88 11.09 36.64
CA ASP A 76 1.21 12.12 37.46
C ASP A 76 0.77 13.38 36.65
N GLY A 77 0.37 13.15 35.36
CA GLY A 77 -0.07 14.22 34.46
C GLY A 77 1.07 15.05 33.85
N VAL A 78 2.32 14.58 33.94
CA VAL A 78 3.50 15.23 33.33
C VAL A 78 4.21 14.27 32.38
N ILE A 79 4.63 14.77 31.22
CA ILE A 79 5.45 14.00 30.27
C ILE A 79 6.85 13.82 30.88
N MET A 80 7.35 12.58 30.89
CA MET A 80 8.69 12.27 31.36
C MET A 80 9.74 12.67 30.32
N ASP A 81 10.76 13.41 30.72
CA ASP A 81 11.79 13.94 29.81
C ASP A 81 12.50 12.87 29.01
N GLU A 82 12.73 11.70 29.60
CA GLU A 82 13.45 10.57 28.99
C GLU A 82 12.64 9.89 27.88
N ILE A 83 11.31 9.98 27.92
CA ILE A 83 10.37 9.37 26.96
C ILE A 83 9.37 10.45 26.49
N ASN A 84 9.91 11.53 25.95
CA ASN A 84 9.17 12.66 25.39
C ASN A 84 9.39 12.69 23.89
N ASN A 85 8.40 12.26 23.12
CA ASN A 85 8.51 12.07 21.67
C ASN A 85 9.70 11.19 21.27
N MET A 86 9.92 10.12 22.03
CA MET A 86 11.00 9.18 21.72
C MET A 86 10.76 8.52 20.38
N LEU A 87 11.75 8.64 19.48
CA LEU A 87 11.73 8.00 18.18
C LEU A 87 11.95 6.50 18.29
N LEU A 88 11.04 5.72 17.72
CA LEU A 88 11.21 4.29 17.48
C LEU A 88 11.19 4.02 15.99
N THR A 89 12.06 3.13 15.53
CA THR A 89 12.17 2.73 14.12
C THR A 89 11.91 1.24 13.97
N TYR A 90 11.12 0.86 12.99
CA TYR A 90 10.87 -0.54 12.66
C TYR A 90 12.01 -1.11 11.82
N ASN A 91 12.62 -2.20 12.25
CA ASN A 91 13.75 -2.82 11.55
C ASN A 91 13.36 -3.96 10.61
N GLY A 92 12.05 -4.17 10.40
CA GLY A 92 11.47 -5.25 9.60
C GLY A 92 10.93 -6.42 10.44
N SER A 93 11.24 -6.46 11.75
CA SER A 93 10.74 -7.49 12.67
C SER A 93 10.30 -6.93 14.02
N SER A 94 10.91 -5.85 14.48
CA SER A 94 10.64 -5.23 15.78
C SER A 94 10.86 -3.72 15.73
N TRP A 95 10.26 -3.04 16.71
CA TRP A 95 10.47 -1.60 16.94
C TRP A 95 11.67 -1.40 17.86
N SER A 96 12.58 -0.52 17.48
CA SER A 96 13.81 -0.25 18.20
C SER A 96 14.09 1.24 18.29
N GLY A 97 14.73 1.64 19.40
CA GLY A 97 15.13 3.01 19.70
C GLY A 97 16.05 3.01 20.90
N LYS A 98 16.07 4.11 21.67
CA LYS A 98 16.74 4.11 22.97
C LYS A 98 16.11 3.03 23.86
N PRO A 99 16.87 2.12 24.45
CA PRO A 99 16.33 1.05 25.30
C PRO A 99 15.55 1.62 26.49
N ILE A 100 14.37 1.07 26.74
CA ILE A 100 13.58 1.36 27.93
C ILE A 100 13.84 0.22 28.91
N LEU A 101 14.44 0.55 30.05
CA LEU A 101 14.70 -0.40 31.13
C LEU A 101 13.69 -0.16 32.24
N TYR A 102 13.06 -1.23 32.69
CA TYR A 102 12.15 -1.12 33.82
C TYR A 102 12.93 -0.85 35.11
N ASP A 103 12.48 0.17 35.81
CA ASP A 103 12.79 0.43 37.22
C ASP A 103 11.54 1.00 37.92
N GLU A 104 11.61 1.26 39.22
CA GLU A 104 10.48 1.76 40.03
C GLU A 104 9.97 3.13 39.54
N SER A 105 10.74 3.91 38.77
CA SER A 105 10.30 5.18 38.21
C SER A 105 9.19 5.00 37.20
N LEU A 106 9.11 3.83 36.53
CA LEU A 106 8.08 3.47 35.55
C LEU A 106 6.78 2.93 36.20
N GLU A 107 6.74 2.76 37.51
CA GLU A 107 5.52 2.35 38.20
C GLU A 107 4.44 3.45 38.11
N GLY A 108 3.24 3.06 37.64
CA GLY A 108 2.12 3.99 37.43
C GLY A 108 2.26 4.92 36.22
N VAL A 109 3.28 4.71 35.37
CA VAL A 109 3.45 5.46 34.12
C VAL A 109 2.49 4.96 33.07
N VAL A 110 1.90 5.89 32.31
CA VAL A 110 1.05 5.63 31.15
C VAL A 110 1.78 6.02 29.87
N PHE A 111 1.73 5.16 28.89
CA PHE A 111 2.42 5.36 27.61
C PHE A 111 1.43 5.61 26.48
N TYR A 112 1.88 6.42 25.49
CA TYR A 112 1.12 6.75 24.29
C TYR A 112 2.05 6.67 23.08
N ALA A 113 1.57 6.06 22.00
CA ALA A 113 2.31 5.95 20.74
C ALA A 113 1.51 6.53 19.58
N TYR A 114 2.20 7.05 18.56
CA TYR A 114 1.58 7.54 17.34
C TYR A 114 2.47 7.30 16.12
N TYR A 115 1.86 7.14 14.96
CA TYR A 115 2.49 6.95 13.66
C TYR A 115 1.80 7.84 12.61
N PRO A 116 2.52 8.42 11.65
CA PRO A 116 3.98 8.45 11.51
C PRO A 116 4.65 9.49 12.43
N TYR A 117 5.89 9.26 12.77
CA TYR A 117 6.69 10.14 13.63
C TYR A 117 6.76 11.58 13.11
N GLN A 118 6.63 12.54 14.02
CA GLN A 118 6.84 13.96 13.78
C GLN A 118 7.93 14.48 14.72
N ALA A 119 8.95 15.15 14.17
CA ALA A 119 10.04 15.67 14.99
C ALA A 119 9.60 16.78 15.95
N ASP A 120 8.63 17.60 15.53
CA ASP A 120 8.05 18.66 16.35
C ASP A 120 6.63 18.30 16.82
N MET A 121 6.50 18.04 18.12
CA MET A 121 5.25 17.74 18.80
C MET A 121 4.83 18.87 19.76
N THR A 122 5.42 20.05 19.64
CA THR A 122 5.06 21.21 20.49
C THR A 122 3.59 21.56 20.31
N GLY A 123 2.85 21.56 21.44
CA GLY A 123 1.41 21.86 21.46
C GLY A 123 0.51 20.82 20.79
N LYS A 124 1.03 19.61 20.50
CA LYS A 124 0.28 18.54 19.84
C LYS A 124 -0.18 17.42 20.77
N THR A 125 -0.05 17.60 22.08
CA THR A 125 -0.50 16.67 23.11
C THR A 125 -1.41 17.36 24.13
N ASP A 126 -2.39 16.62 24.65
CA ASP A 126 -3.30 17.09 25.70
C ASP A 126 -3.19 16.19 26.93
N LEU A 127 -2.61 16.72 28.00
CA LEU A 127 -2.46 16.02 29.28
C LEU A 127 -3.72 16.01 30.14
N GLN A 128 -4.69 16.87 29.85
CA GLN A 128 -5.91 17.06 30.64
C GLN A 128 -7.14 16.43 29.96
N GLY A 129 -7.09 16.22 28.66
CA GLY A 129 -8.19 15.65 27.89
C GLY A 129 -8.26 14.13 27.96
N GLU A 130 -9.37 13.59 27.48
CA GLU A 130 -9.54 12.15 27.32
C GLU A 130 -8.67 11.55 26.20
N ASP A 131 -8.37 12.35 25.18
CA ASP A 131 -7.56 11.98 24.03
C ASP A 131 -6.24 12.77 24.02
N PHE A 132 -5.17 12.09 24.42
CA PHE A 132 -3.83 12.68 24.51
C PHE A 132 -3.34 13.30 23.19
N PHE A 133 -3.77 12.76 22.05
CA PHE A 133 -3.36 13.24 20.73
C PHE A 133 -4.42 14.12 20.04
N ALA A 134 -5.47 14.60 20.72
CA ALA A 134 -6.48 15.46 20.10
C ALA A 134 -5.87 16.66 19.36
N PRO A 135 -4.92 17.44 19.93
CA PRO A 135 -4.32 18.58 19.22
C PRO A 135 -3.49 18.16 17.99
N LEU A 136 -2.86 16.98 18.02
CA LEU A 136 -2.16 16.43 16.85
C LEU A 136 -3.15 16.14 15.73
N VAL A 137 -4.27 15.47 16.05
CA VAL A 137 -5.33 15.14 15.08
C VAL A 137 -5.94 16.39 14.46
N ASP A 138 -6.25 17.39 15.28
CA ASP A 138 -6.84 18.66 14.82
C ASP A 138 -5.90 19.41 13.86
N SER A 139 -4.60 19.42 14.18
CA SER A 139 -3.58 20.08 13.36
C SER A 139 -3.07 19.24 12.20
N TRP A 140 -3.47 17.97 12.08
CA TRP A 140 -3.00 17.09 11.02
C TRP A 140 -3.47 17.55 9.65
N ASN A 141 -2.55 17.64 8.69
CA ASN A 141 -2.88 18.09 7.34
C ASN A 141 -2.71 16.94 6.35
N LEU A 142 -3.73 16.75 5.51
CA LEU A 142 -3.67 15.88 4.34
C LEU A 142 -3.29 16.71 3.12
N THR A 143 -2.48 16.14 2.25
CA THR A 143 -2.21 16.74 0.94
C THR A 143 -3.14 16.16 -0.12
N ASN A 144 -3.36 16.89 -1.19
CA ASN A 144 -4.14 16.43 -2.33
C ASN A 144 -3.35 15.46 -3.23
N ALA A 145 -2.02 15.38 -3.07
CA ALA A 145 -1.15 14.45 -3.77
C ALA A 145 -0.98 13.16 -2.95
N GLN A 146 -1.88 12.20 -3.16
CA GLN A 146 -1.86 10.92 -2.46
C GLN A 146 -1.48 9.74 -3.37
N SER A 147 -1.04 10.00 -4.60
CA SER A 147 -0.79 8.96 -5.61
C SER A 147 0.47 8.13 -5.35
N ASP A 148 1.44 8.66 -4.63
CA ASP A 148 2.63 7.92 -4.22
C ASP A 148 2.35 7.12 -2.93
N GLN A 149 2.74 5.84 -2.90
CA GLN A 149 2.48 4.96 -1.77
C GLN A 149 3.11 5.46 -0.45
N LYS A 150 4.33 6.00 -0.51
CA LYS A 150 5.02 6.47 0.70
C LYS A 150 4.39 7.77 1.20
N GLU A 151 4.05 8.68 0.29
CA GLU A 151 3.37 9.93 0.65
C GLU A 151 1.95 9.67 1.16
N TYR A 152 1.24 8.68 0.60
CA TYR A 152 -0.05 8.22 1.13
C TYR A 152 0.09 7.68 2.56
N ALA A 153 1.03 6.76 2.80
CA ALA A 153 1.25 6.16 4.10
C ALA A 153 1.63 7.17 5.18
N LYS A 154 2.42 8.20 4.85
CA LYS A 154 2.79 9.28 5.78
C LYS A 154 1.62 10.18 6.21
N GLN A 155 0.51 10.13 5.50
CA GLN A 155 -0.68 10.93 5.80
C GLN A 155 -1.69 10.18 6.68
N ASP A 156 -1.52 8.89 6.83
CA ASP A 156 -2.41 8.03 7.60
C ASP A 156 -2.02 8.05 9.08
N LEU A 157 -2.51 9.08 9.78
CA LEU A 157 -2.27 9.25 11.20
C LEU A 157 -2.94 8.15 12.01
N MET A 158 -2.16 7.45 12.81
CA MET A 158 -2.64 6.48 13.79
C MET A 158 -2.13 6.82 15.19
N THR A 159 -2.95 6.59 16.21
CA THR A 159 -2.58 6.82 17.61
C THR A 159 -3.06 5.70 18.51
N SER A 160 -2.32 5.44 19.58
CA SER A 160 -2.78 4.58 20.67
C SER A 160 -3.60 5.33 21.69
N GLY A 161 -4.43 4.62 22.44
CA GLY A 161 -4.93 5.07 23.73
C GLY A 161 -3.87 4.90 24.83
N LYS A 162 -4.32 5.05 26.09
CA LYS A 162 -3.52 4.76 27.29
C LYS A 162 -3.00 3.31 27.24
N THR A 163 -1.71 3.15 27.41
CA THR A 163 -1.07 1.84 27.48
C THR A 163 -0.27 1.77 28.77
N GLU A 164 -0.47 0.74 29.52
CA GLU A 164 0.28 0.48 30.77
C GLU A 164 1.35 -0.60 30.51
N LEU A 165 2.44 -0.49 31.24
CA LEU A 165 3.49 -1.49 31.20
C LEU A 165 2.99 -2.76 31.90
N ILE A 166 3.18 -3.90 31.25
CA ILE A 166 2.78 -5.21 31.78
C ILE A 166 4.01 -6.06 31.96
N GLY A 167 4.06 -6.83 33.06
CA GLY A 167 5.11 -7.79 33.30
C GLY A 167 5.62 -7.76 34.73
N GLU A 168 6.48 -8.75 35.01
CA GLU A 168 7.14 -8.95 36.30
C GLU A 168 8.45 -9.74 36.13
N ASN A 169 9.29 -9.72 37.13
CA ASN A 169 10.51 -10.58 37.23
C ASN A 169 11.44 -10.45 36.01
N GLY A 170 11.62 -9.24 35.49
CA GLY A 170 12.53 -8.97 34.39
C GLY A 170 11.88 -9.16 32.97
N ASN A 171 10.61 -9.55 32.89
CA ASN A 171 9.88 -9.70 31.63
C ASN A 171 8.83 -8.61 31.55
N TYR A 172 9.15 -7.50 30.91
CA TYR A 172 8.25 -6.34 30.78
C TYR A 172 7.91 -6.06 29.33
N SER A 173 6.68 -5.65 29.05
CA SER A 173 6.23 -5.29 27.70
C SER A 173 5.27 -4.12 27.68
N LEU A 174 5.29 -3.38 26.57
CA LEU A 174 4.30 -2.40 26.17
C LEU A 174 3.67 -2.85 24.84
N SER A 175 2.36 -2.94 24.82
CA SER A 175 1.61 -3.40 23.62
C SER A 175 0.65 -2.31 23.16
N PHE A 176 1.02 -1.59 22.11
CA PHE A 176 0.23 -0.51 21.54
C PHE A 176 -0.72 -1.02 20.47
N GLN A 177 -1.99 -0.66 20.61
CA GLN A 177 -3.00 -0.81 19.56
C GLN A 177 -3.19 0.56 18.91
N LEU A 178 -2.70 0.73 17.70
CA LEU A 178 -2.85 1.97 16.94
C LEU A 178 -4.19 1.97 16.21
N SER A 179 -4.91 3.07 16.29
CA SER A 179 -6.17 3.29 15.58
C SER A 179 -6.03 4.45 14.61
N HIS A 180 -6.54 4.29 13.40
CA HIS A 180 -6.55 5.33 12.38
C HIS A 180 -7.35 6.54 12.83
N ARG A 181 -6.83 7.73 12.61
CA ARG A 181 -7.47 9.01 12.94
C ARG A 181 -8.10 9.68 11.73
N MET A 182 -7.78 9.20 10.54
CA MET A 182 -8.38 9.64 9.30
C MET A 182 -9.53 8.71 8.91
N SER A 183 -10.35 9.15 7.95
CA SER A 183 -11.35 8.35 7.25
C SER A 183 -10.78 7.94 5.90
N LEU A 184 -11.23 6.80 5.37
CA LEU A 184 -10.80 6.31 4.06
C LEU A 184 -11.98 6.20 3.10
N VAL A 185 -11.85 6.80 1.92
CA VAL A 185 -12.73 6.57 0.77
C VAL A 185 -12.04 5.60 -0.17
N VAL A 186 -12.74 4.53 -0.52
CA VAL A 186 -12.28 3.51 -1.47
C VAL A 186 -13.18 3.56 -2.68
N VAL A 187 -12.60 3.69 -3.87
CA VAL A 187 -13.35 3.76 -5.13
C VAL A 187 -12.90 2.66 -6.05
N LYS A 188 -13.82 1.79 -6.44
CA LYS A 188 -13.62 0.78 -7.47
C LYS A 188 -14.26 1.29 -8.76
N LEU A 189 -13.44 1.63 -9.75
CA LEU A 189 -13.90 2.03 -11.07
C LEU A 189 -14.20 0.80 -11.93
N PRO A 190 -15.02 0.94 -12.99
CA PRO A 190 -15.31 -0.18 -13.86
C PRO A 190 -14.07 -0.66 -14.59
N SER A 191 -13.93 -1.99 -14.67
CA SER A 191 -12.94 -2.68 -15.47
C SER A 191 -13.58 -3.87 -16.17
N THR A 192 -13.08 -4.26 -17.36
CA THR A 192 -13.60 -5.38 -18.13
C THR A 192 -12.49 -6.39 -18.36
N HIS A 193 -12.62 -7.57 -17.77
CA HIS A 193 -11.80 -8.72 -18.09
C HIS A 193 -12.35 -9.42 -19.33
N TYR A 194 -11.59 -9.39 -20.42
CA TYR A 194 -11.99 -10.02 -21.68
C TYR A 194 -11.56 -11.48 -21.67
N LEU A 195 -12.54 -12.37 -21.66
CA LEU A 195 -12.33 -13.79 -21.94
C LEU A 195 -12.39 -14.00 -23.45
N PHE A 196 -11.24 -14.04 -24.11
CA PHE A 196 -11.17 -14.21 -25.54
C PHE A 196 -11.65 -15.61 -25.96
N THR A 197 -12.39 -15.67 -27.06
CA THR A 197 -12.96 -16.93 -27.57
C THR A 197 -12.48 -17.22 -28.99
N ASP A 198 -12.60 -18.50 -29.39
CA ASP A 198 -12.60 -18.88 -30.80
C ASP A 198 -13.90 -18.46 -31.51
N ALA A 199 -14.01 -18.79 -32.80
CA ALA A 199 -15.20 -18.47 -33.61
C ALA A 199 -16.46 -19.22 -33.15
N GLU A 200 -16.30 -20.35 -32.47
CA GLU A 200 -17.35 -21.19 -31.90
C GLU A 200 -17.78 -20.70 -30.51
N GLY A 201 -17.12 -19.70 -29.94
CA GLY A 201 -17.42 -19.11 -28.63
C GLY A 201 -16.79 -19.86 -27.45
N THR A 202 -15.87 -20.80 -27.70
CA THR A 202 -15.09 -21.49 -26.65
C THR A 202 -14.02 -20.54 -26.13
N VAL A 203 -13.91 -20.39 -24.82
CA VAL A 203 -12.91 -19.54 -24.20
C VAL A 203 -11.52 -20.14 -24.43
N LEU A 204 -10.62 -19.33 -24.96
CA LEU A 204 -9.24 -19.71 -25.21
C LEU A 204 -8.45 -19.75 -23.89
N PRO A 205 -7.41 -20.61 -23.78
CA PRO A 205 -6.50 -20.59 -22.66
C PRO A 205 -5.85 -19.20 -22.54
N GLU A 206 -5.83 -18.66 -21.32
CA GLU A 206 -5.34 -17.32 -21.04
C GLU A 206 -4.01 -17.43 -20.29
N GLU A 207 -2.91 -17.01 -20.94
CA GLU A 207 -1.60 -16.92 -20.28
C GLU A 207 -1.44 -15.61 -19.50
N THR A 208 -1.97 -14.52 -20.04
CA THR A 208 -1.99 -13.19 -19.41
C THR A 208 -3.35 -12.55 -19.62
N PRO A 209 -4.10 -12.25 -18.54
CA PRO A 209 -5.41 -11.64 -18.64
C PRO A 209 -5.38 -10.27 -19.32
N TYR A 210 -6.30 -10.04 -20.27
CA TYR A 210 -6.53 -8.71 -20.81
C TYR A 210 -7.65 -8.00 -20.05
N ILE A 211 -7.27 -6.98 -19.27
CA ILE A 211 -8.19 -6.21 -18.46
C ILE A 211 -8.23 -4.77 -18.97
N ALA A 212 -9.33 -4.39 -19.62
CA ALA A 212 -9.61 -3.01 -19.98
C ALA A 212 -10.01 -2.22 -18.73
N LYS A 213 -9.27 -1.16 -18.42
CA LYS A 213 -9.51 -0.30 -17.27
C LYS A 213 -8.98 1.11 -17.51
N PRO A 214 -9.47 2.11 -16.77
CA PRO A 214 -8.93 3.45 -16.84
C PRO A 214 -7.44 3.46 -16.48
N ASN A 215 -6.65 4.29 -17.18
CA ASN A 215 -5.24 4.48 -16.81
C ASN A 215 -5.16 5.13 -15.43
N PRO A 216 -4.58 4.46 -14.41
CA PRO A 216 -4.52 4.98 -13.05
C PRO A 216 -3.91 6.38 -12.95
N ALA A 217 -2.91 6.70 -13.77
CA ALA A 217 -2.26 8.00 -13.79
C ALA A 217 -3.18 9.15 -14.25
N SER A 218 -4.26 8.84 -14.97
CA SER A 218 -5.24 9.83 -15.45
C SER A 218 -6.38 10.08 -14.46
N ILE A 219 -6.47 9.28 -13.38
CA ILE A 219 -7.60 9.35 -12.45
C ILE A 219 -7.34 10.42 -11.39
N SER A 220 -8.36 11.24 -11.20
CA SER A 220 -8.43 12.21 -10.11
C SER A 220 -9.84 12.33 -9.59
N PHE A 221 -9.96 12.77 -8.35
CA PHE A 221 -11.23 13.10 -7.74
C PHE A 221 -11.26 14.56 -7.34
N GLU A 222 -12.43 15.15 -7.31
CA GLU A 222 -12.66 16.54 -6.91
C GLU A 222 -13.64 16.59 -5.73
N ILE A 223 -13.32 17.39 -4.74
CA ILE A 223 -14.16 17.68 -3.58
C ILE A 223 -14.25 19.20 -3.47
N GLY A 224 -15.42 19.75 -3.78
CA GLY A 224 -15.52 21.20 -3.99
C GLY A 224 -14.65 21.64 -5.16
N GLU A 225 -13.69 22.52 -4.89
CA GLU A 225 -12.71 23.02 -5.88
C GLU A 225 -11.36 22.30 -5.79
N GLU A 226 -11.19 21.40 -4.84
CA GLU A 226 -9.93 20.69 -4.62
C GLU A 226 -9.83 19.43 -5.49
N LYS A 227 -8.77 19.34 -6.28
CA LYS A 227 -8.42 18.14 -7.05
C LYS A 227 -7.49 17.27 -6.23
N ILE A 228 -7.87 15.99 -6.07
CA ILE A 228 -7.12 15.00 -5.30
C ILE A 228 -6.63 13.91 -6.26
N LEU A 229 -5.33 13.60 -6.16
CA LEU A 229 -4.71 12.47 -6.84
C LEU A 229 -4.71 11.27 -5.88
N PRO A 230 -5.52 10.22 -6.13
CA PRO A 230 -5.67 9.11 -5.21
C PRO A 230 -4.46 8.17 -5.23
N TYR A 231 -4.27 7.42 -4.16
CA TYR A 231 -3.44 6.23 -4.18
C TYR A 231 -4.16 5.11 -4.96
N TYR A 232 -3.45 4.47 -5.88
CA TYR A 232 -3.96 3.31 -6.61
C TYR A 232 -3.35 2.02 -6.06
N ASP A 233 -4.18 1.16 -5.48
CA ASP A 233 -3.80 -0.19 -5.07
C ASP A 233 -3.97 -1.15 -6.24
N ALA A 234 -2.87 -1.47 -6.90
CA ALA A 234 -2.87 -2.34 -8.09
C ALA A 234 -3.28 -3.80 -7.76
N ALA A 235 -3.04 -4.27 -6.54
CA ALA A 235 -3.38 -5.64 -6.14
C ALA A 235 -4.89 -5.83 -5.98
N LYS A 236 -5.60 -4.77 -5.54
CA LYS A 236 -7.05 -4.79 -5.34
C LYS A 236 -7.83 -4.09 -6.46
N ASP A 237 -7.12 -3.44 -7.40
CA ASP A 237 -7.68 -2.61 -8.47
C ASP A 237 -8.66 -1.57 -7.93
N GLU A 238 -8.20 -0.78 -6.95
CA GLU A 238 -9.01 0.23 -6.30
C GLU A 238 -8.23 1.50 -6.00
N TYR A 239 -8.92 2.63 -5.93
CA TYR A 239 -8.39 3.94 -5.60
C TYR A 239 -8.72 4.29 -4.16
N ARG A 240 -7.76 4.85 -3.43
CA ARG A 240 -7.89 5.20 -2.03
C ARG A 240 -7.59 6.67 -1.79
N LEU A 241 -8.44 7.31 -0.98
CA LEU A 241 -8.31 8.72 -0.58
C LEU A 241 -8.46 8.80 0.93
N LEU A 242 -7.42 9.27 1.61
CA LEU A 242 -7.50 9.64 3.02
C LEU A 242 -8.21 10.99 3.15
N ARG A 243 -9.14 11.08 4.09
CA ARG A 243 -9.90 12.30 4.41
C ARG A 243 -9.91 12.54 5.91
N LYS A 244 -9.96 13.81 6.32
CA LYS A 244 -10.32 14.13 7.72
C LYS A 244 -11.76 13.65 7.97
N PRO A 245 -12.09 13.23 9.20
CA PRO A 245 -13.48 12.96 9.57
C PRO A 245 -14.36 14.17 9.27
N LEU A 246 -15.38 14.00 8.43
CA LEU A 246 -16.17 15.09 7.89
C LEU A 246 -17.67 14.79 7.94
N SER A 247 -18.49 15.82 7.76
CA SER A 247 -19.89 15.71 7.36
C SER A 247 -20.00 15.04 5.97
N ALA A 248 -21.22 14.72 5.53
CA ALA A 248 -21.45 14.18 4.19
C ALA A 248 -20.84 15.07 3.11
N GLU A 249 -20.14 14.46 2.16
CA GLU A 249 -19.51 15.13 1.02
C GLU A 249 -19.94 14.50 -0.30
N THR A 250 -19.85 15.28 -1.37
CA THR A 250 -19.92 14.78 -2.74
C THR A 250 -18.51 14.77 -3.32
N ILE A 251 -18.06 13.57 -3.72
CA ILE A 251 -16.79 13.35 -4.39
C ILE A 251 -17.09 13.15 -5.87
N THR A 252 -16.51 13.98 -6.72
CA THR A 252 -16.65 13.88 -8.16
C THR A 252 -15.42 13.20 -8.73
N GLY A 253 -15.61 12.10 -9.44
CA GLY A 253 -14.55 11.42 -10.19
C GLY A 253 -14.73 11.58 -11.69
N TYR A 254 -13.62 11.52 -12.42
CA TYR A 254 -13.60 11.48 -13.87
C TYR A 254 -12.82 10.26 -14.34
N TYR A 255 -13.41 9.45 -15.20
CA TYR A 255 -12.74 8.31 -15.82
C TYR A 255 -13.28 8.14 -17.24
N ASN A 256 -12.39 7.86 -18.19
CA ASN A 256 -12.75 7.63 -19.60
C ASN A 256 -13.68 8.70 -20.19
N GLY A 257 -13.52 9.98 -19.79
CA GLY A 257 -14.37 11.10 -20.20
C GLY A 257 -15.77 11.10 -19.58
N LYS A 258 -16.07 10.18 -18.65
CA LYS A 258 -17.32 10.17 -17.88
C LYS A 258 -17.10 10.80 -16.51
N LYS A 259 -18.17 11.43 -16.00
CA LYS A 259 -18.23 11.96 -14.64
C LYS A 259 -18.97 10.97 -13.76
N CYS A 260 -18.39 10.61 -12.60
CA CYS A 260 -19.12 9.91 -11.54
C CYS A 260 -19.27 10.81 -10.32
N SER A 261 -20.37 10.64 -9.59
CA SER A 261 -20.64 11.38 -8.35
C SER A 261 -20.85 10.39 -7.22
N LEU A 262 -19.98 10.47 -6.21
CA LEU A 262 -19.98 9.59 -5.06
C LEU A 262 -20.41 10.42 -3.86
N VAL A 263 -21.54 10.08 -3.25
CA VAL A 263 -22.05 10.81 -2.08
C VAL A 263 -21.78 9.99 -0.83
N THR A 264 -21.01 10.56 0.10
CA THR A 264 -20.84 9.97 1.41
C THR A 264 -22.09 10.30 2.24
N GLU A 265 -23.09 9.41 2.19
CA GLU A 265 -24.28 9.59 3.02
C GLU A 265 -23.89 9.52 4.50
N GLY A 266 -24.12 10.61 5.23
CA GLY A 266 -23.76 10.74 6.64
C GLY A 266 -22.31 11.15 6.88
N LYS A 267 -21.94 11.18 8.16
CA LYS A 267 -20.62 11.60 8.63
C LYS A 267 -19.57 10.53 8.33
N MET A 268 -18.47 10.92 7.71
CA MET A 268 -17.27 10.10 7.64
C MET A 268 -16.56 10.17 9.00
N GLU A 269 -16.52 9.06 9.72
CA GLU A 269 -15.92 8.99 11.07
C GLU A 269 -14.46 8.54 10.98
N GLN A 270 -13.67 8.95 11.97
CA GLN A 270 -12.28 8.48 12.08
C GLN A 270 -12.23 6.95 12.22
N GLY A 271 -11.21 6.34 11.65
CA GLY A 271 -11.02 4.89 11.70
C GLY A 271 -12.07 4.11 10.89
N LYS A 272 -12.87 4.80 10.07
CA LYS A 272 -13.88 4.19 9.20
C LYS A 272 -13.50 4.34 7.73
N TYR A 273 -13.92 3.37 6.91
CA TYR A 273 -13.86 3.53 5.46
C TYR A 273 -15.24 3.38 4.84
N LYS A 274 -15.42 4.01 3.67
CA LYS A 274 -16.57 3.82 2.80
C LYS A 274 -16.11 3.41 1.41
N ARG A 275 -16.71 2.32 0.87
CA ARG A 275 -16.40 1.81 -0.46
C ARG A 275 -17.49 2.20 -1.45
N PHE A 276 -17.07 2.67 -2.62
CA PHE A 276 -17.92 2.96 -3.76
C PHE A 276 -17.54 2.05 -4.92
N VAL A 277 -18.53 1.40 -5.50
CA VAL A 277 -18.39 0.61 -6.73
C VAL A 277 -19.12 1.38 -7.84
N VAL A 278 -18.37 1.87 -8.80
CA VAL A 278 -18.89 2.69 -9.90
C VAL A 278 -19.26 1.76 -11.06
N ASP A 279 -20.44 1.95 -11.64
CA ASP A 279 -20.95 1.23 -12.82
C ASP A 279 -20.75 -0.30 -12.76
N GLY A 280 -20.98 -0.88 -11.58
CA GLY A 280 -20.85 -2.33 -11.34
C GLY A 280 -19.43 -2.85 -11.11
N GLY A 281 -18.40 -2.00 -11.21
CA GLY A 281 -17.01 -2.36 -10.97
C GLY A 281 -16.46 -3.34 -12.00
N HIS A 282 -15.82 -4.43 -11.53
CA HIS A 282 -15.23 -5.44 -12.42
C HIS A 282 -16.30 -6.30 -13.10
N GLN A 283 -16.16 -6.49 -14.41
CA GLN A 283 -17.04 -7.32 -15.24
C GLN A 283 -16.20 -8.27 -16.11
N GLU A 284 -16.72 -9.46 -16.35
CA GLU A 284 -16.17 -10.39 -17.36
C GLU A 284 -16.98 -10.30 -18.64
N LYS A 285 -16.30 -10.27 -19.79
CA LYS A 285 -16.92 -10.21 -21.10
C LYS A 285 -16.27 -11.23 -22.05
N LYS A 286 -17.03 -12.18 -22.55
CA LYS A 286 -16.61 -13.03 -23.65
C LYS A 286 -16.53 -12.22 -24.93
N HIS A 287 -15.41 -12.36 -25.66
CA HIS A 287 -15.20 -11.63 -26.91
C HIS A 287 -14.38 -12.46 -27.90
N HIS A 288 -14.90 -12.65 -29.12
CA HIS A 288 -14.14 -13.20 -30.21
C HIS A 288 -13.30 -12.09 -30.83
N LEU A 289 -12.00 -12.06 -30.45
CA LEU A 289 -11.08 -11.04 -30.94
C LEU A 289 -10.77 -11.29 -32.42
N GLN A 290 -11.02 -10.30 -33.28
CA GLN A 290 -10.84 -10.45 -34.72
C GLN A 290 -10.31 -9.16 -35.37
N VAL A 291 -9.74 -9.31 -36.55
CA VAL A 291 -9.30 -8.17 -37.36
C VAL A 291 -10.51 -7.29 -37.71
N GLY A 292 -10.36 -5.99 -37.52
CA GLY A 292 -11.43 -5.01 -37.71
C GLY A 292 -12.09 -4.56 -36.41
N ASP A 293 -11.87 -5.25 -35.30
CA ASP A 293 -12.42 -4.82 -34.01
C ASP A 293 -11.90 -3.42 -33.62
N PHE A 294 -12.78 -2.63 -33.03
CA PHE A 294 -12.50 -1.25 -32.62
C PHE A 294 -11.86 -1.23 -31.23
N TYR A 295 -10.74 -0.53 -31.10
CA TYR A 295 -10.00 -0.36 -29.85
C TYR A 295 -10.19 1.05 -29.30
N TYR A 296 -10.53 1.16 -28.03
CA TYR A 296 -10.89 2.41 -27.37
C TYR A 296 -9.81 2.87 -26.37
N ALA A 297 -9.79 4.18 -26.12
CA ALA A 297 -8.83 4.81 -25.21
C ALA A 297 -8.88 4.27 -23.76
N ASP A 298 -9.96 3.66 -23.37
CA ASP A 298 -10.16 3.00 -22.08
C ASP A 298 -9.77 1.51 -22.08
N GLY A 299 -9.18 1.03 -23.16
CA GLY A 299 -8.83 -0.37 -23.36
C GLY A 299 -10.00 -1.26 -23.79
N ASN A 300 -11.23 -0.76 -23.85
CA ASN A 300 -12.35 -1.56 -24.29
C ASN A 300 -12.24 -1.93 -25.77
N ILE A 301 -12.75 -3.13 -26.08
CA ILE A 301 -12.81 -3.67 -27.45
C ILE A 301 -14.28 -3.84 -27.85
N VAL A 302 -14.64 -3.31 -29.01
CA VAL A 302 -15.96 -3.46 -29.62
C VAL A 302 -15.83 -4.23 -30.92
N SER A 303 -16.68 -5.23 -31.12
CA SER A 303 -16.65 -6.07 -32.31
C SER A 303 -16.89 -5.26 -33.58
N VAL A 304 -16.17 -5.59 -34.65
CA VAL A 304 -16.44 -5.07 -36.00
C VAL A 304 -17.84 -5.45 -36.49
N THR A 305 -18.48 -6.46 -35.90
CA THR A 305 -19.84 -6.88 -36.22
C THR A 305 -20.91 -6.12 -35.43
N ASP A 306 -20.53 -5.22 -34.53
CA ASP A 306 -21.47 -4.35 -33.82
C ASP A 306 -22.08 -3.35 -34.83
N GLU A 307 -23.38 -3.34 -34.91
CA GLU A 307 -24.10 -2.46 -35.86
C GLU A 307 -24.01 -0.97 -35.50
N ASN A 308 -23.75 -0.67 -34.22
CA ASN A 308 -23.71 0.69 -33.67
C ASN A 308 -22.52 0.91 -32.72
N PRO A 309 -21.27 0.75 -33.19
CA PRO A 309 -20.11 0.95 -32.32
C PRO A 309 -20.04 2.42 -31.86
N PRO A 310 -19.67 2.68 -30.61
CA PRO A 310 -19.49 4.04 -30.12
C PRO A 310 -18.47 4.81 -30.98
N VAL A 311 -18.85 5.97 -31.50
CA VAL A 311 -17.94 6.78 -32.36
C VAL A 311 -16.85 7.46 -31.51
N LYS A 312 -17.22 7.89 -30.30
CA LYS A 312 -16.30 8.64 -29.43
C LYS A 312 -15.38 7.73 -28.65
N GLY A 313 -14.08 8.04 -28.65
CA GLY A 313 -13.09 7.34 -27.86
C GLY A 313 -12.42 6.15 -28.56
N CYS A 314 -12.84 5.82 -29.80
CA CYS A 314 -12.12 4.86 -30.62
C CYS A 314 -10.77 5.47 -31.04
N ILE A 315 -9.68 4.78 -30.74
CA ILE A 315 -8.32 5.23 -31.01
C ILE A 315 -7.58 4.33 -32.01
N GLY A 316 -8.12 3.16 -32.32
CA GLY A 316 -7.47 2.24 -33.23
C GLY A 316 -8.38 1.11 -33.68
N VAL A 317 -7.85 0.31 -34.62
CA VAL A 317 -8.49 -0.87 -35.17
C VAL A 317 -7.52 -2.04 -35.11
N VAL A 318 -7.99 -3.20 -34.67
CA VAL A 318 -7.21 -4.44 -34.65
C VAL A 318 -6.90 -4.85 -36.08
N TYR A 319 -5.61 -4.99 -36.42
CA TYR A 319 -5.21 -5.43 -37.76
C TYR A 319 -4.51 -6.80 -37.78
N TYR A 320 -4.13 -7.30 -36.60
CA TYR A 320 -3.55 -8.63 -36.45
C TYR A 320 -3.98 -9.22 -35.11
N VAL A 321 -4.35 -10.49 -35.11
CA VAL A 321 -4.69 -11.26 -33.91
C VAL A 321 -3.75 -12.46 -33.80
N GLY A 322 -3.15 -12.66 -32.64
CA GLY A 322 -2.21 -13.76 -32.38
C GLY A 322 -1.03 -13.31 -31.52
N LYS A 323 0.01 -14.13 -31.53
CA LYS A 323 1.25 -13.82 -30.80
C LYS A 323 1.88 -12.54 -31.31
N THR A 324 2.30 -11.68 -30.41
CA THR A 324 2.83 -10.34 -30.72
C THR A 324 4.31 -10.20 -30.40
N PHE A 325 4.86 -11.06 -29.54
CA PHE A 325 6.25 -10.94 -29.11
C PHE A 325 7.21 -11.51 -30.15
N PRO A 326 8.22 -10.75 -30.59
CA PRO A 326 9.25 -11.25 -31.52
C PRO A 326 9.91 -12.55 -31.07
N SER A 327 10.16 -12.70 -29.76
CA SER A 327 10.75 -13.91 -29.19
C SER A 327 9.86 -15.16 -29.28
N GLU A 328 8.57 -15.00 -29.60
CA GLU A 328 7.63 -16.12 -29.80
C GLU A 328 7.28 -16.35 -31.28
N LEU A 329 7.60 -15.38 -32.14
CA LEU A 329 7.30 -15.41 -33.57
C LEU A 329 8.52 -15.87 -34.42
N TYR A 330 9.72 -15.61 -33.94
CA TYR A 330 10.94 -15.80 -34.69
C TYR A 330 11.93 -16.72 -33.97
N GLU A 331 12.88 -17.27 -34.73
CA GLU A 331 14.01 -18.04 -34.21
C GLU A 331 15.33 -17.26 -34.34
N GLY A 332 16.39 -17.75 -33.69
CA GLY A 332 17.72 -17.15 -33.74
C GLY A 332 17.82 -15.84 -33.00
N GLU A 333 18.48 -14.83 -33.59
CA GLU A 333 18.71 -13.52 -32.91
C GLU A 333 17.44 -12.78 -32.61
N TYR A 334 16.42 -12.89 -33.47
CA TYR A 334 15.10 -12.24 -33.27
C TYR A 334 14.23 -12.98 -32.27
N GLY A 335 14.50 -14.26 -32.00
CA GLY A 335 13.85 -15.08 -30.98
C GLY A 335 14.49 -14.99 -29.59
N ASP A 336 15.53 -14.17 -29.43
CA ASP A 336 16.21 -13.96 -28.14
C ASP A 336 15.32 -13.21 -27.17
N VAL A 337 14.80 -13.91 -26.15
CA VAL A 337 13.93 -13.37 -25.11
C VAL A 337 14.57 -12.18 -24.38
N THR A 338 15.90 -12.15 -24.25
CA THR A 338 16.60 -11.05 -23.56
C THR A 338 16.59 -9.76 -24.35
N LYS A 339 16.35 -9.83 -25.65
CA LYS A 339 16.27 -8.69 -26.58
C LYS A 339 14.83 -8.26 -26.90
N ASP A 340 13.84 -9.03 -26.44
CA ASP A 340 12.43 -8.72 -26.68
C ASP A 340 11.96 -7.56 -25.77
N ALA A 341 12.12 -6.34 -26.28
CA ALA A 341 11.71 -5.13 -25.56
C ALA A 341 10.19 -5.07 -25.35
N LEU A 342 9.40 -5.56 -26.31
CA LEU A 342 7.95 -5.56 -26.19
C LEU A 342 7.49 -6.48 -25.04
N LYS A 343 8.04 -7.70 -24.98
CA LYS A 343 7.73 -8.64 -23.90
C LYS A 343 8.20 -8.15 -22.53
N ARG A 344 9.38 -7.48 -22.49
CA ARG A 344 9.94 -6.91 -21.26
C ARG A 344 9.13 -5.75 -20.73
N ASP A 345 8.78 -4.80 -21.60
CA ASP A 345 8.20 -3.52 -21.20
C ASP A 345 6.66 -3.56 -21.21
N TYR A 346 6.06 -4.43 -22.03
CA TYR A 346 4.61 -4.57 -22.21
C TYR A 346 4.15 -6.02 -22.24
N PRO A 347 4.36 -6.81 -21.17
CA PRO A 347 4.08 -8.25 -21.15
C PRO A 347 2.60 -8.61 -21.36
N ALA A 348 1.69 -7.66 -21.16
CA ALA A 348 0.26 -7.85 -21.43
C ALA A 348 -0.15 -7.60 -22.89
N CYS A 349 0.75 -7.13 -23.75
CA CYS A 349 0.47 -6.88 -25.16
C CYS A 349 0.70 -8.16 -26.00
N ASN A 350 -0.01 -9.24 -25.71
CA ASN A 350 0.22 -10.56 -26.29
C ASN A 350 -0.96 -11.15 -27.09
N HIS A 351 -1.99 -10.34 -27.37
CA HIS A 351 -3.20 -10.84 -28.05
C HIS A 351 -3.40 -10.32 -29.48
N ALA A 352 -3.01 -9.07 -29.74
CA ALA A 352 -3.26 -8.43 -31.03
C ALA A 352 -2.37 -7.21 -31.25
N PHE A 353 -2.27 -6.77 -32.52
CA PHE A 353 -1.77 -5.44 -32.87
C PHE A 353 -2.92 -4.54 -33.32
N VAL A 354 -2.83 -3.26 -32.90
CA VAL A 354 -3.80 -2.21 -33.20
C VAL A 354 -3.11 -1.15 -34.06
N VAL A 355 -3.72 -0.73 -35.15
CA VAL A 355 -3.33 0.46 -35.91
C VAL A 355 -4.07 1.67 -35.36
N ALA A 356 -3.35 2.75 -35.06
CA ALA A 356 -3.94 4.00 -34.61
C ALA A 356 -4.74 4.68 -35.74
N LEU A 357 -5.86 5.33 -35.40
CA LEU A 357 -6.67 6.10 -36.34
C LEU A 357 -6.09 7.49 -36.67
N THR A 358 -5.19 7.98 -35.81
CA THR A 358 -4.50 9.26 -36.00
C THR A 358 -3.01 9.02 -35.85
N ASP A 359 -2.21 9.70 -36.66
CA ASP A 359 -0.76 9.73 -36.45
C ASP A 359 -0.46 10.38 -35.11
N GLY A 360 0.39 9.76 -34.31
CA GLY A 360 0.88 10.36 -33.07
C GLY A 360 1.58 11.68 -33.43
N GLU A 361 1.19 12.77 -32.79
CA GLU A 361 1.99 13.99 -32.85
C GLU A 361 3.33 13.66 -32.18
N ASP A 362 4.42 13.72 -32.97
CA ASP A 362 5.78 13.65 -32.45
C ASP A 362 6.00 14.86 -31.54
N GLU A 363 5.83 14.68 -30.24
CA GLU A 363 6.43 15.60 -29.25
C GLU A 363 7.96 15.43 -29.33
N ARG A 364 8.60 16.26 -30.19
CA ARG A 364 10.04 16.45 -30.24
C ARG A 364 10.50 17.47 -29.22
#